data_8c991bb88bf927895a827d185dd55ca3
#
_entry.id   8c991bb88bf927895a827d185dd55ca3
#
_cell.length_a   1.000
_cell.length_b   1.000
_cell.length_c   1.000
_cell.angle_alpha   90.00
_cell.angle_beta   90.00
_cell.angle_gamma   90.00
#
_symmetry.space_group_name_H-M   'P 1'
#
loop_
_entity.id
_entity.type
_entity.pdbx_description
1 polymer ?
#
loop_
_entity_poly.entity_id
_entity_poly.type
_entity_poly.pdbx_seq_one_letter_code
_entity_poly.pdbx_strand_id
1 'polypeptide(L)'
;MLIWTPDTVRFQKDAAEYGSYHQTLAAHIAAYLPPAAQVCDAGCGLGYLSRALALHCARVTAIDREPLALDVLRVQTPPNVEVCEDDIFALPDTQHYDAMVFCFFAGMEETLLLAGKHCRGKVIVIKRGWSHHRFSFREEPLQKYTSDETEQFLRKRGIPFTREDLTLDMGQPFRSEHDAVRFFEVYGRRNGQPAIFFENIEGRLQKTGSPAFPYYLPQEKPLGIFVFDAADIP
;
A
#
# COMPACT_ATOMS: atom_id res chain seq x y z
N MET A 1 2.68 -10.18 5.46
CA MET A 1 3.08 -9.83 4.07
C MET A 1 2.02 -10.36 3.13
N LEU A 2 1.60 -9.61 2.12
CA LEU A 2 0.69 -10.08 1.06
C LEU A 2 1.45 -11.10 0.20
N ILE A 3 0.82 -12.23 -0.07
CA ILE A 3 1.37 -13.21 -1.02
C ILE A 3 0.77 -12.90 -2.40
N TRP A 4 1.63 -12.65 -3.37
CA TRP A 4 1.20 -12.41 -4.73
C TRP A 4 0.88 -13.73 -5.43
N THR A 5 -0.35 -13.85 -5.87
CA THR A 5 -0.91 -14.91 -6.70
C THR A 5 -1.69 -14.28 -7.84
N PRO A 6 -2.05 -15.00 -8.90
CA PRO A 6 -2.89 -14.45 -9.96
C PRO A 6 -4.20 -13.82 -9.43
N ASP A 7 -4.83 -14.42 -8.42
CA ASP A 7 -6.04 -13.88 -7.80
C ASP A 7 -5.77 -12.57 -7.05
N THR A 8 -4.73 -12.52 -6.20
CA THR A 8 -4.44 -11.32 -5.41
C THR A 8 -3.98 -10.17 -6.30
N VAL A 9 -3.21 -10.44 -7.36
CA VAL A 9 -2.84 -9.46 -8.39
C VAL A 9 -4.09 -8.90 -9.06
N ARG A 10 -4.99 -9.76 -9.54
CA ARG A 10 -6.22 -9.36 -10.21
C ARG A 10 -7.12 -8.52 -9.31
N PHE A 11 -7.37 -8.94 -8.09
CA PHE A 11 -8.20 -8.19 -7.15
C PHE A 11 -7.62 -6.83 -6.82
N GLN A 12 -6.32 -6.76 -6.52
CA GLN A 12 -5.66 -5.47 -6.24
C GLN A 12 -5.66 -4.55 -7.47
N LYS A 13 -5.45 -5.10 -8.66
CA LYS A 13 -5.55 -4.36 -9.93
C LYS A 13 -6.96 -3.78 -10.12
N ASP A 14 -8.00 -4.63 -10.04
CA ASP A 14 -9.39 -4.20 -10.22
C ASP A 14 -9.77 -3.10 -9.21
N ALA A 15 -9.37 -3.23 -7.94
CA ALA A 15 -9.62 -2.22 -6.93
C ALA A 15 -8.87 -0.90 -7.21
N ALA A 16 -7.61 -0.97 -7.64
CA ALA A 16 -6.79 0.20 -7.93
C ALA A 16 -7.28 0.97 -9.17
N GLU A 17 -7.77 0.26 -10.19
CA GLU A 17 -8.28 0.84 -11.44
C GLU A 17 -9.73 1.33 -11.33
N TYR A 18 -10.50 0.81 -10.37
CA TYR A 18 -11.89 1.22 -10.16
C TYR A 18 -12.03 2.57 -9.45
N GLY A 19 -11.11 2.89 -8.53
CA GLY A 19 -11.15 4.11 -7.72
C GLY A 19 -9.95 5.02 -7.91
N SER A 20 -9.91 6.09 -7.13
CA SER A 20 -8.82 7.09 -7.13
C SER A 20 -7.89 7.02 -5.92
N TYR A 21 -7.89 5.89 -5.20
CA TYR A 21 -7.16 5.74 -3.95
C TYR A 21 -5.68 6.16 -4.04
N HIS A 22 -4.97 5.62 -5.03
CA HIS A 22 -3.54 5.86 -5.17
C HIS A 22 -3.23 7.29 -5.62
N GLN A 23 -4.07 7.88 -6.47
CA GLN A 23 -3.95 9.26 -6.92
C GLN A 23 -4.16 10.24 -5.75
N THR A 24 -5.20 9.99 -4.95
CA THR A 24 -5.48 10.81 -3.76
C THR A 24 -4.35 10.67 -2.73
N LEU A 25 -3.90 9.46 -2.45
CA LEU A 25 -2.78 9.23 -1.53
C LEU A 25 -1.50 9.92 -2.02
N ALA A 26 -1.18 9.82 -3.31
CA ALA A 26 -0.01 10.47 -3.89
C ALA A 26 -0.08 12.00 -3.80
N ALA A 27 -1.26 12.60 -3.95
CA ALA A 27 -1.44 14.04 -3.79
C ALA A 27 -1.15 14.51 -2.35
N HIS A 28 -1.56 13.74 -1.32
CA HIS A 28 -1.20 14.02 0.06
C HIS A 28 0.31 13.87 0.30
N ILE A 29 0.93 12.81 -0.22
CA ILE A 29 2.38 12.60 -0.12
C ILE A 29 3.15 13.75 -0.79
N ALA A 30 2.68 14.23 -1.94
CA ALA A 30 3.32 15.29 -2.72
C ALA A 30 3.51 16.61 -1.93
N ALA A 31 2.64 16.90 -0.96
CA ALA A 31 2.77 18.07 -0.11
C ALA A 31 4.06 18.07 0.75
N TYR A 32 4.67 16.89 0.93
CA TYR A 32 5.88 16.70 1.72
C TYR A 32 7.15 16.50 0.88
N LEU A 33 7.00 16.35 -0.44
CA LEU A 33 8.13 16.13 -1.34
C LEU A 33 8.86 17.45 -1.66
N PRO A 34 10.20 17.46 -1.68
CA PRO A 34 10.93 18.60 -2.17
C PRO A 34 10.70 18.78 -3.69
N PRO A 35 10.88 20.01 -4.24
CA PRO A 35 10.79 20.24 -5.68
C PRO A 35 11.73 19.30 -6.46
N ALA A 36 11.23 18.75 -7.55
CA ALA A 36 11.99 17.86 -8.43
C ALA A 36 12.62 16.65 -7.71
N ALA A 37 11.94 16.10 -6.69
CA ALA A 37 12.43 15.00 -5.89
C ALA A 37 12.72 13.73 -6.69
N GLN A 38 13.78 13.02 -6.29
CA GLN A 38 14.02 11.62 -6.63
C GLN A 38 13.45 10.76 -5.50
N VAL A 39 12.38 10.05 -5.77
CA VAL A 39 11.60 9.30 -4.78
C VAL A 39 11.85 7.81 -4.94
N CYS A 40 12.07 7.11 -3.82
CA CYS A 40 12.00 5.65 -3.78
C CYS A 40 10.63 5.21 -3.24
N ASP A 41 9.89 4.40 -3.99
CA ASP A 41 8.71 3.67 -3.53
C ASP A 41 9.16 2.26 -3.11
N ALA A 42 9.33 2.08 -1.82
CA ALA A 42 9.92 0.89 -1.22
C ALA A 42 8.84 -0.20 -1.02
N GLY A 43 9.00 -1.35 -1.67
CA GLY A 43 7.99 -2.41 -1.69
C GLY A 43 6.76 -1.99 -2.49
N CYS A 44 6.97 -1.54 -3.74
CA CYS A 44 5.94 -0.88 -4.56
C CYS A 44 4.80 -1.80 -5.00
N GLY A 45 4.95 -3.12 -4.90
CA GLY A 45 3.95 -4.10 -5.34
C GLY A 45 3.55 -3.89 -6.80
N LEU A 46 2.25 -3.71 -7.07
CA LEU A 46 1.72 -3.47 -8.42
C LEU A 46 2.06 -2.08 -9.01
N GLY A 47 2.71 -1.21 -8.25
CA GLY A 47 3.21 0.09 -8.69
C GLY A 47 2.15 1.17 -8.95
N TYR A 48 0.93 1.01 -8.48
CA TYR A 48 -0.11 2.05 -8.66
C TYR A 48 0.24 3.34 -7.92
N LEU A 49 0.84 3.24 -6.72
CA LEU A 49 1.33 4.41 -6.00
C LEU A 49 2.53 5.03 -6.73
N SER A 50 3.47 4.23 -7.22
CA SER A 50 4.62 4.72 -8.00
C SER A 50 4.18 5.52 -9.23
N ARG A 51 3.18 5.02 -9.99
CA ARG A 51 2.59 5.74 -11.14
C ARG A 51 1.97 7.07 -10.73
N ALA A 52 1.25 7.08 -9.61
CA ALA A 52 0.61 8.29 -9.11
C ALA A 52 1.64 9.31 -8.60
N LEU A 53 2.68 8.87 -7.88
CA LEU A 53 3.80 9.72 -7.42
C LEU A 53 4.59 10.33 -8.59
N ALA A 54 4.70 9.62 -9.71
CA ALA A 54 5.38 10.11 -10.90
C ALA A 54 4.80 11.41 -11.47
N LEU A 55 3.56 11.75 -11.14
CA LEU A 55 2.93 13.02 -11.52
C LEU A 55 3.41 14.21 -10.65
N HIS A 56 4.09 13.95 -9.53
CA HIS A 56 4.42 14.93 -8.50
C HIS A 56 5.91 15.08 -8.21
N CYS A 57 6.78 14.30 -8.87
CA CYS A 57 8.21 14.33 -8.63
C CYS A 57 9.01 14.15 -9.93
N ALA A 58 10.33 14.39 -9.90
CA ALA A 58 11.15 14.25 -11.09
C ALA A 58 11.36 12.80 -11.52
N ARG A 59 11.52 11.90 -10.55
CA ARG A 59 11.77 10.47 -10.79
C ARG A 59 11.24 9.63 -9.64
N VAL A 60 10.69 8.46 -9.96
CA VAL A 60 10.36 7.41 -9.01
C VAL A 60 11.20 6.17 -9.30
N THR A 61 11.89 5.64 -8.29
CA THR A 61 12.46 4.31 -8.33
C THR A 61 11.51 3.38 -7.56
N ALA A 62 10.80 2.54 -8.30
CA ALA A 62 9.82 1.59 -7.77
C ALA A 62 10.50 0.24 -7.55
N ILE A 63 10.66 -0.16 -6.29
CA ILE A 63 11.44 -1.36 -5.92
C ILE A 63 10.51 -2.39 -5.29
N ASP A 64 10.52 -3.59 -5.85
CA ASP A 64 9.90 -4.78 -5.25
C ASP A 64 10.65 -6.03 -5.71
N ARG A 65 10.61 -7.10 -4.93
CA ARG A 65 11.27 -8.36 -5.26
C ARG A 65 10.33 -9.36 -5.95
N GLU A 66 9.04 -9.05 -6.07
CA GLU A 66 8.02 -9.96 -6.55
C GLU A 66 7.73 -9.70 -8.04
N PRO A 67 8.27 -10.51 -8.96
CA PRO A 67 8.14 -10.27 -10.40
C PRO A 67 6.67 -10.24 -10.86
N LEU A 68 5.82 -11.11 -10.30
CA LEU A 68 4.39 -11.15 -10.64
C LEU A 68 3.66 -9.81 -10.34
N ALA A 69 4.09 -9.10 -9.32
CA ALA A 69 3.56 -7.77 -9.01
C ALA A 69 4.11 -6.72 -9.97
N LEU A 70 5.43 -6.74 -10.22
CA LEU A 70 6.11 -5.78 -11.08
C LEU A 70 5.68 -5.88 -12.54
N ASP A 71 5.25 -7.04 -13.02
CA ASP A 71 4.75 -7.21 -14.38
C ASP A 71 3.53 -6.31 -14.66
N VAL A 72 2.71 -6.02 -13.65
CA VAL A 72 1.60 -5.07 -13.78
C VAL A 72 2.12 -3.63 -13.99
N LEU A 73 3.16 -3.24 -13.26
CA LEU A 73 3.78 -1.92 -13.43
C LEU A 73 4.45 -1.78 -14.80
N ARG A 74 5.13 -2.83 -15.26
CA ARG A 74 5.87 -2.85 -16.54
C ARG A 74 4.97 -2.64 -17.76
N VAL A 75 3.69 -3.05 -17.69
CA VAL A 75 2.74 -2.88 -18.81
C VAL A 75 2.50 -1.40 -19.15
N GLN A 76 2.50 -0.51 -18.14
CA GLN A 76 2.23 0.91 -18.32
C GLN A 76 3.13 1.76 -17.41
N THR A 77 4.44 1.67 -17.61
CA THR A 77 5.41 2.43 -16.83
C THR A 77 5.52 3.86 -17.35
N PRO A 78 5.28 4.89 -16.50
CA PRO A 78 5.56 6.28 -16.89
C PRO A 78 7.05 6.49 -17.18
N PRO A 79 7.43 7.45 -18.07
CA PRO A 79 8.80 7.64 -18.51
C PRO A 79 9.78 8.04 -17.38
N ASN A 80 9.27 8.60 -16.30
CA ASN A 80 10.04 8.97 -15.11
C ASN A 80 9.94 7.95 -13.96
N VAL A 81 9.45 6.74 -14.23
CA VAL A 81 9.46 5.62 -13.28
C VAL A 81 10.48 4.58 -13.72
N GLU A 82 11.41 4.28 -12.85
CA GLU A 82 12.34 3.16 -12.98
C GLU A 82 11.82 1.98 -12.16
N VAL A 83 11.69 0.83 -12.80
CA VAL A 83 11.21 -0.41 -12.15
C VAL A 83 12.42 -1.28 -11.81
N CYS A 84 12.64 -1.50 -10.51
CA CYS A 84 13.73 -2.32 -10.01
C CYS A 84 13.15 -3.60 -9.38
N GLU A 85 13.49 -4.75 -9.98
CA GLU A 85 13.23 -6.07 -9.39
C GLU A 85 14.43 -6.45 -8.54
N ASP A 86 14.37 -6.07 -7.25
CA ASP A 86 15.48 -6.30 -6.33
C ASP A 86 14.98 -6.39 -4.88
N ASP A 87 15.81 -6.97 -4.01
CA ASP A 87 15.61 -6.86 -2.57
C ASP A 87 16.15 -5.51 -2.09
N ILE A 88 15.26 -4.63 -1.64
CA ILE A 88 15.63 -3.30 -1.15
C ILE A 88 16.66 -3.36 0.00
N PHE A 89 16.69 -4.46 0.77
CA PHE A 89 17.68 -4.66 1.83
C PHE A 89 19.09 -4.98 1.30
N ALA A 90 19.20 -5.38 0.03
CA ALA A 90 20.47 -5.70 -0.62
C ALA A 90 21.00 -4.55 -1.50
N LEU A 91 20.31 -3.41 -1.55
CA LEU A 91 20.74 -2.25 -2.34
C LEU A 91 22.13 -1.77 -1.93
N PRO A 92 22.96 -1.35 -2.90
CA PRO A 92 24.27 -0.77 -2.61
C PRO A 92 24.14 0.59 -1.92
N ASP A 93 25.06 0.90 -1.00
CA ASP A 93 25.09 2.15 -0.21
C ASP A 93 25.26 3.43 -1.04
N THR A 94 25.45 3.29 -2.34
CA THR A 94 25.64 4.43 -3.28
C THR A 94 24.34 5.04 -3.78
N GLN A 95 23.19 4.40 -3.53
CA GLN A 95 21.88 4.94 -3.93
C GLN A 95 21.29 5.79 -2.82
N HIS A 96 21.04 7.07 -3.14
CA HIS A 96 20.41 8.00 -2.20
C HIS A 96 19.22 8.71 -2.86
N TYR A 97 18.13 8.81 -2.11
CA TYR A 97 16.87 9.41 -2.53
C TYR A 97 16.58 10.69 -1.75
N ASP A 98 15.91 11.65 -2.39
CA ASP A 98 15.41 12.86 -1.71
C ASP A 98 14.22 12.57 -0.81
N ALA A 99 13.47 11.51 -1.14
CA ALA A 99 12.44 10.96 -0.27
C ALA A 99 12.30 9.44 -0.45
N MET A 100 11.94 8.74 0.63
CA MET A 100 11.56 7.32 0.59
C MET A 100 10.15 7.15 1.11
N VAL A 101 9.32 6.42 0.36
CA VAL A 101 7.92 6.12 0.69
C VAL A 101 7.80 4.64 1.05
N PHE A 102 7.22 4.36 2.22
CA PHE A 102 6.97 3.02 2.74
C PHE A 102 5.46 2.84 2.95
N CYS A 103 4.76 2.37 1.91
CA CYS A 103 3.31 2.20 1.95
C CYS A 103 2.93 0.77 2.33
N PHE A 104 2.50 0.55 3.57
CA PHE A 104 2.20 -0.77 4.15
C PHE A 104 3.34 -1.79 4.03
N PHE A 105 4.54 -1.30 3.85
CA PHE A 105 5.76 -2.09 3.69
C PHE A 105 6.66 -1.94 4.91
N ALA A 106 7.42 -2.99 5.25
CA ALA A 106 8.40 -3.09 6.33
C ALA A 106 7.87 -2.77 7.75
N GLY A 107 8.58 -3.23 8.76
CA GLY A 107 8.46 -2.79 10.14
C GLY A 107 9.19 -1.46 10.37
N MET A 108 8.93 -0.79 11.49
CA MET A 108 9.57 0.51 11.73
C MET A 108 11.09 0.41 11.92
N GLU A 109 11.60 -0.65 12.56
CA GLU A 109 13.05 -0.87 12.67
C GLU A 109 13.70 -1.00 11.29
N GLU A 110 13.10 -1.80 10.41
CA GLU A 110 13.56 -2.00 9.03
C GLU A 110 13.44 -0.69 8.22
N THR A 111 12.36 0.07 8.40
CA THR A 111 12.15 1.37 7.77
C THR A 111 13.27 2.35 8.15
N LEU A 112 13.60 2.46 9.44
CA LEU A 112 14.68 3.34 9.89
C LEU A 112 16.05 2.90 9.35
N LEU A 113 16.31 1.59 9.33
CA LEU A 113 17.55 1.05 8.78
C LEU A 113 17.72 1.43 7.29
N LEU A 114 16.68 1.19 6.48
CA LEU A 114 16.69 1.50 5.05
C LEU A 114 16.77 3.00 4.80
N ALA A 115 15.99 3.79 5.52
CA ALA A 115 15.97 5.24 5.37
C ALA A 115 17.27 5.88 5.80
N GLY A 116 17.86 5.46 6.94
CA GLY A 116 19.17 5.95 7.38
C GLY A 116 20.30 5.66 6.39
N LYS A 117 20.16 4.57 5.61
CA LYS A 117 21.15 4.15 4.62
C LYS A 117 20.96 4.84 3.26
N HIS A 118 19.71 5.04 2.81
CA HIS A 118 19.41 5.40 1.42
C HIS A 118 18.63 6.71 1.27
N CYS A 119 18.11 7.32 2.34
CA CYS A 119 17.38 8.58 2.27
C CYS A 119 18.22 9.74 2.80
N ARG A 120 18.25 10.85 2.06
CA ARG A 120 18.92 12.08 2.50
C ARG A 120 17.93 13.21 2.84
N GLY A 121 16.64 12.95 2.72
CA GLY A 121 15.59 13.94 2.94
C GLY A 121 14.39 13.32 3.68
N LYS A 122 13.22 13.35 3.10
CA LYS A 122 11.97 12.95 3.76
C LYS A 122 11.74 11.44 3.77
N VAL A 123 11.41 10.91 4.92
CA VAL A 123 10.91 9.54 5.10
C VAL A 123 9.41 9.61 5.31
N ILE A 124 8.66 8.96 4.43
CA ILE A 124 7.20 9.00 4.41
C ILE A 124 6.67 7.58 4.62
N VAL A 125 6.00 7.36 5.73
CA VAL A 125 5.53 6.03 6.15
C VAL A 125 4.02 6.02 6.24
N ILE A 126 3.38 5.14 5.46
CA ILE A 126 1.93 4.97 5.47
C ILE A 126 1.59 3.68 6.20
N LYS A 127 0.81 3.78 7.26
CA LYS A 127 0.35 2.65 8.07
C LYS A 127 -1.17 2.64 8.21
N ARG A 128 -1.73 1.45 8.44
CA ARG A 128 -3.17 1.27 8.62
C ARG A 128 -3.65 1.86 9.94
N GLY A 129 -4.82 2.50 9.91
CA GLY A 129 -5.53 2.96 11.10
C GLY A 129 -6.51 1.94 11.68
N TRP A 130 -6.54 0.69 11.17
CA TRP A 130 -7.46 -0.35 11.65
C TRP A 130 -6.70 -1.49 12.32
N SER A 131 -7.30 -2.03 13.37
CA SER A 131 -6.74 -3.09 14.22
C SER A 131 -7.36 -4.48 14.03
N HIS A 132 -8.35 -4.63 13.14
CA HIS A 132 -9.03 -5.90 12.90
C HIS A 132 -8.97 -6.32 11.45
N HIS A 133 -9.04 -7.63 11.21
CA HIS A 133 -9.05 -8.17 9.84
C HIS A 133 -10.40 -7.86 9.17
N ARG A 134 -10.37 -7.07 8.08
CA ARG A 134 -11.57 -6.47 7.48
C ARG A 134 -12.46 -7.45 6.69
N PHE A 135 -11.91 -8.56 6.22
CA PHE A 135 -12.61 -9.55 5.38
C PHE A 135 -12.95 -10.83 6.13
N SER A 136 -12.38 -11.04 7.32
CA SER A 136 -12.69 -12.19 8.15
C SER A 136 -14.15 -12.16 8.60
N PHE A 137 -14.73 -13.35 8.74
CA PHE A 137 -16.06 -13.55 9.35
C PHE A 137 -15.98 -13.63 10.88
N ARG A 138 -14.81 -13.56 11.47
CA ARG A 138 -14.56 -13.48 12.90
C ARG A 138 -13.75 -12.23 13.20
N GLU A 139 -13.92 -11.68 14.38
CA GLU A 139 -13.05 -10.63 14.88
C GLU A 139 -11.64 -11.19 15.09
N GLU A 140 -10.73 -10.86 14.19
CA GLU A 140 -9.33 -11.21 14.28
C GLU A 140 -8.53 -9.92 14.49
N PRO A 141 -7.96 -9.70 15.68
CA PRO A 141 -7.14 -8.53 15.92
C PRO A 141 -5.84 -8.59 15.10
N LEU A 142 -5.49 -7.47 14.51
CA LEU A 142 -4.22 -7.26 13.83
C LEU A 142 -3.32 -6.44 14.75
N GLN A 143 -2.44 -7.10 15.48
CA GLN A 143 -1.67 -6.51 16.57
C GLN A 143 -0.38 -5.78 16.15
N LYS A 144 -0.07 -5.68 14.84
CA LYS A 144 1.21 -5.10 14.41
C LYS A 144 1.02 -4.18 13.21
N TYR A 145 1.88 -3.17 13.11
CA TYR A 145 1.99 -2.26 11.97
C TYR A 145 0.79 -1.31 11.81
N THR A 146 0.21 -0.86 12.93
CA THR A 146 -0.82 0.18 12.94
C THR A 146 -0.21 1.59 13.00
N SER A 147 -1.00 2.62 12.69
CA SER A 147 -0.59 4.00 12.84
C SER A 147 -0.27 4.36 14.29
N ASP A 148 -1.05 3.85 15.26
CA ASP A 148 -0.81 4.15 16.66
C ASP A 148 0.48 3.51 17.20
N GLU A 149 0.78 2.27 16.79
CA GLU A 149 2.07 1.65 17.12
C GLU A 149 3.24 2.39 16.48
N THR A 150 3.07 2.90 15.25
CA THR A 150 4.08 3.70 14.57
C THR A 150 4.35 5.00 15.31
N GLU A 151 3.31 5.70 15.75
CA GLU A 151 3.45 6.91 16.56
C GLU A 151 4.20 6.65 17.86
N GLN A 152 3.79 5.60 18.60
CA GLN A 152 4.45 5.22 19.85
C GLN A 152 5.93 4.88 19.63
N PHE A 153 6.24 4.18 18.53
CA PHE A 153 7.60 3.82 18.17
C PHE A 153 8.46 5.07 17.92
N LEU A 154 7.99 6.01 17.08
CA LEU A 154 8.72 7.24 16.76
C LEU A 154 8.92 8.12 18.01
N ARG A 155 7.89 8.29 18.85
CA ARG A 155 7.99 9.02 20.11
C ARG A 155 9.01 8.40 21.05
N LYS A 156 9.01 7.07 21.20
CA LYS A 156 9.98 6.34 22.03
C LYS A 156 11.43 6.52 21.57
N ARG A 157 11.63 6.70 20.26
CA ARG A 157 12.96 6.94 19.67
C ARG A 157 13.37 8.41 19.67
N GLY A 158 12.47 9.31 20.06
CA GLY A 158 12.74 10.75 20.06
C GLY A 158 12.82 11.35 18.65
N ILE A 159 12.29 10.66 17.63
CA ILE A 159 12.28 11.14 16.24
C ILE A 159 11.13 12.12 16.08
N PRO A 160 11.38 13.40 15.70
CA PRO A 160 10.33 14.37 15.38
C PRO A 160 9.59 13.93 14.12
N PHE A 161 8.27 14.06 14.11
CA PHE A 161 7.46 13.69 12.94
C PHE A 161 6.20 14.54 12.83
N THR A 162 5.66 14.61 11.61
CA THR A 162 4.29 15.04 11.33
C THR A 162 3.43 13.82 11.12
N ARG A 163 2.22 13.79 11.68
CA ARG A 163 1.20 12.78 11.42
C ARG A 163 0.00 13.42 10.73
N GLU A 164 -0.45 12.82 9.63
CA GLU A 164 -1.70 13.14 8.97
C GLU A 164 -2.57 11.88 8.93
N ASP A 165 -3.79 11.98 9.46
CA ASP A 165 -4.75 10.87 9.43
C ASP A 165 -5.73 11.09 8.28
N LEU A 166 -5.91 10.07 7.45
CA LEU A 166 -6.80 10.07 6.29
C LEU A 166 -7.75 8.89 6.33
N THR A 167 -8.92 9.06 5.73
CA THR A 167 -9.79 7.93 5.40
C THR A 167 -10.06 7.95 3.90
N LEU A 168 -9.56 6.94 3.19
CA LEU A 168 -9.69 6.84 1.74
C LEU A 168 -10.52 5.62 1.37
N ASP A 169 -11.39 5.76 0.36
CA ASP A 169 -12.09 4.60 -0.20
C ASP A 169 -11.15 3.80 -1.12
N MET A 170 -11.06 2.52 -0.84
CA MET A 170 -10.48 1.51 -1.71
C MET A 170 -11.31 0.24 -1.59
N GLY A 171 -12.54 0.31 -2.07
CA GLY A 171 -13.44 -0.82 -2.13
C GLY A 171 -13.04 -1.80 -3.23
N GLN A 172 -13.70 -2.94 -3.24
CA GLN A 172 -13.42 -4.01 -4.17
C GLN A 172 -14.59 -4.18 -5.16
N PRO A 173 -14.37 -3.92 -6.46
CA PRO A 173 -15.33 -4.27 -7.50
C PRO A 173 -15.26 -5.76 -7.84
N PHE A 174 -16.39 -6.35 -8.20
CA PHE A 174 -16.50 -7.76 -8.60
C PHE A 174 -17.25 -7.93 -9.91
N ARG A 175 -16.75 -8.83 -10.74
CA ARG A 175 -17.30 -9.15 -12.07
C ARG A 175 -18.49 -10.10 -12.02
N SER A 176 -18.67 -10.82 -10.91
CA SER A 176 -19.77 -11.76 -10.67
C SER A 176 -19.88 -12.11 -9.19
N GLU A 177 -20.96 -12.82 -8.82
CA GLU A 177 -21.13 -13.41 -7.50
C GLU A 177 -20.00 -14.40 -7.16
N HIS A 178 -19.63 -15.25 -8.11
CA HIS A 178 -18.52 -16.18 -7.96
C HIS A 178 -17.19 -15.44 -7.68
N ASP A 179 -16.97 -14.29 -8.34
CA ASP A 179 -15.78 -13.47 -8.13
C ASP A 179 -15.74 -12.87 -6.71
N ALA A 180 -16.89 -12.42 -6.21
CA ALA A 180 -17.02 -11.96 -4.84
C ALA A 180 -16.73 -13.07 -3.82
N VAL A 181 -17.30 -14.26 -4.01
CA VAL A 181 -17.04 -15.43 -3.16
C VAL A 181 -15.55 -15.75 -3.16
N ARG A 182 -14.94 -15.81 -4.33
CA ARG A 182 -13.50 -16.09 -4.48
C ARG A 182 -12.62 -15.10 -3.72
N PHE A 183 -12.97 -13.81 -3.73
CA PHE A 183 -12.27 -12.79 -2.96
C PHE A 183 -12.30 -13.08 -1.46
N PHE A 184 -13.47 -13.41 -0.91
CA PHE A 184 -13.59 -13.73 0.50
C PHE A 184 -12.92 -15.04 0.87
N GLU A 185 -12.84 -16.02 -0.05
CA GLU A 185 -12.04 -17.23 0.15
C GLU A 185 -10.54 -16.92 0.24
N VAL A 186 -10.03 -16.04 -0.64
CA VAL A 186 -8.62 -15.66 -0.68
C VAL A 186 -8.22 -14.82 0.53
N TYR A 187 -9.03 -13.84 0.91
CA TYR A 187 -8.67 -12.87 1.93
C TYR A 187 -9.31 -13.11 3.30
N GLY A 188 -10.47 -13.72 3.35
CA GLY A 188 -11.27 -13.86 4.56
C GLY A 188 -11.27 -15.24 5.20
N ARG A 189 -10.96 -16.29 4.42
CA ARG A 189 -11.02 -17.67 4.89
C ARG A 189 -9.69 -18.14 5.45
N ARG A 190 -9.75 -18.87 6.55
CA ARG A 190 -8.62 -19.59 7.16
C ARG A 190 -8.81 -21.10 6.99
N ASN A 191 -7.69 -21.84 7.05
CA ASN A 191 -7.74 -23.31 7.02
C ASN A 191 -8.69 -23.86 8.10
N GLY A 192 -9.53 -24.81 7.72
CA GLY A 192 -10.52 -25.43 8.60
C GLY A 192 -11.84 -24.67 8.76
N GLN A 193 -12.01 -23.51 8.12
CA GLN A 193 -13.28 -22.81 8.06
C GLN A 193 -14.18 -23.38 6.95
N PRO A 194 -15.54 -23.34 7.11
CA PRO A 194 -16.47 -23.78 6.10
C PRO A 194 -16.32 -22.99 4.79
N ALA A 195 -16.79 -23.57 3.69
CA ALA A 195 -16.87 -22.87 2.41
C ALA A 195 -17.73 -21.60 2.53
N ILE A 196 -17.38 -20.58 1.76
CA ILE A 196 -18.12 -19.33 1.68
C ILE A 196 -19.07 -19.41 0.50
N PHE A 197 -20.33 -19.09 0.72
CA PHE A 197 -21.35 -18.98 -0.32
C PHE A 197 -21.78 -17.52 -0.49
N PHE A 198 -22.39 -17.20 -1.62
CA PHE A 198 -22.77 -15.82 -1.95
C PHE A 198 -23.74 -15.24 -0.90
N GLU A 199 -24.68 -16.02 -0.42
CA GLU A 199 -25.65 -15.64 0.62
C GLU A 199 -24.97 -15.19 1.93
N ASN A 200 -23.73 -15.66 2.18
CA ASN A 200 -22.98 -15.25 3.38
C ASN A 200 -22.40 -13.84 3.24
N ILE A 201 -22.27 -13.30 2.01
CA ILE A 201 -21.59 -12.06 1.71
C ILE A 201 -22.47 -11.03 0.99
N GLU A 202 -23.61 -11.41 0.42
CA GLU A 202 -24.45 -10.52 -0.40
C GLU A 202 -24.85 -9.24 0.35
N GLY A 203 -25.16 -9.34 1.66
CA GLY A 203 -25.50 -8.20 2.50
C GLY A 203 -24.37 -7.19 2.72
N ARG A 204 -23.14 -7.53 2.34
CA ARG A 204 -21.96 -6.65 2.38
C ARG A 204 -21.71 -5.95 1.05
N LEU A 205 -22.40 -6.35 -0.02
CA LEU A 205 -22.17 -5.89 -1.38
C LEU A 205 -23.23 -4.87 -1.82
N GLN A 206 -22.80 -3.94 -2.63
CA GLN A 206 -23.66 -2.99 -3.32
C GLN A 206 -23.75 -3.37 -4.81
N LYS A 207 -24.93 -3.23 -5.41
CA LYS A 207 -25.11 -3.32 -6.87
C LYS A 207 -24.70 -1.99 -7.50
N THR A 208 -23.83 -2.02 -8.50
CA THR A 208 -23.29 -0.80 -9.12
C THR A 208 -24.06 -0.35 -10.34
N GLY A 209 -24.80 -1.23 -10.99
CA GLY A 209 -25.38 -1.01 -12.33
C GLY A 209 -24.37 -1.15 -13.48
N SER A 210 -23.08 -1.32 -13.21
CA SER A 210 -22.06 -1.55 -14.23
C SER A 210 -22.07 -2.99 -14.73
N PRO A 211 -22.15 -3.24 -16.05
CA PRO A 211 -22.05 -4.59 -16.59
C PRO A 211 -20.68 -5.26 -16.32
N ALA A 212 -19.62 -4.45 -16.27
CA ALA A 212 -18.25 -4.95 -16.04
C ALA A 212 -18.02 -5.34 -14.58
N PHE A 213 -18.62 -4.60 -13.65
CA PHE A 213 -18.48 -4.82 -12.21
C PHE A 213 -19.86 -4.66 -11.53
N PRO A 214 -20.76 -5.66 -11.65
CA PRO A 214 -22.12 -5.55 -11.12
C PRO A 214 -22.18 -5.46 -9.58
N TYR A 215 -21.14 -5.83 -8.88
CA TYR A 215 -21.06 -5.81 -7.42
C TYR A 215 -19.85 -5.00 -6.95
N TYR A 216 -20.02 -4.33 -5.81
CA TYR A 216 -18.97 -3.56 -5.15
C TYR A 216 -19.01 -3.78 -3.63
N LEU A 217 -17.86 -4.06 -3.04
CA LEU A 217 -17.67 -4.08 -1.60
C LEU A 217 -17.08 -2.74 -1.16
N PRO A 218 -17.86 -1.82 -0.57
CA PRO A 218 -17.32 -0.54 -0.12
C PRO A 218 -16.35 -0.75 1.03
N GLN A 219 -15.22 -0.02 0.99
CA GLN A 219 -14.21 -0.09 2.03
C GLN A 219 -13.51 1.23 2.25
N GLU A 220 -13.86 1.88 3.32
CA GLU A 220 -13.06 2.96 3.87
C GLU A 220 -11.80 2.41 4.53
N LYS A 221 -10.65 2.97 4.17
CA LYS A 221 -9.34 2.66 4.76
C LYS A 221 -8.86 3.87 5.56
N PRO A 222 -9.05 3.89 6.87
CA PRO A 222 -8.34 4.83 7.72
C PRO A 222 -6.85 4.50 7.70
N LEU A 223 -6.00 5.51 7.55
CA LEU A 223 -4.55 5.39 7.53
C LEU A 223 -3.88 6.60 8.13
N GLY A 224 -2.66 6.41 8.64
CA GLY A 224 -1.80 7.48 9.09
C GLY A 224 -0.61 7.62 8.14
N ILE A 225 -0.33 8.86 7.72
CA ILE A 225 0.90 9.25 7.03
C ILE A 225 1.82 9.87 8.07
N PHE A 226 3.01 9.30 8.22
CA PHE A 226 4.06 9.81 9.09
C PHE A 226 5.20 10.34 8.24
N VAL A 227 5.61 11.58 8.52
CA VAL A 227 6.69 12.24 7.78
C VAL A 227 7.74 12.73 8.76
N PHE A 228 9.00 12.36 8.55
CA PHE A 228 10.15 12.79 9.32
C PHE A 228 11.38 12.95 8.43
N ASP A 229 12.42 13.61 8.92
CA ASP A 229 13.66 13.74 8.19
C ASP A 229 14.60 12.56 8.45
N ALA A 230 15.27 12.08 7.42
CA ALA A 230 16.24 11.00 7.56
C ALA A 230 17.41 11.40 8.48
N ALA A 231 17.72 12.69 8.56
CA ALA A 231 18.75 13.24 9.46
C ALA A 231 18.39 13.11 10.96
N ASP A 232 17.10 12.90 11.29
CA ASP A 232 16.63 12.72 12.67
C ASP A 232 16.68 11.25 13.13
N ILE A 233 17.10 10.34 12.27
CA ILE A 233 17.28 8.92 12.59
C ILE A 233 18.57 8.79 13.43
N PRO A 234 18.47 8.24 14.67
CA PRO A 234 19.61 8.13 15.58
C PRO A 234 20.66 7.11 15.15
#